data_30fb080dd9e3182af4304bc0bd23f4ee
#
_entry.id   30fb080dd9e3182af4304bc0bd23f4ee
#
_cell.length_a   1.000
_cell.length_b   1.000
_cell.length_c   1.000
_cell.angle_alpha   90.00
_cell.angle_beta   90.00
_cell.angle_gamma   90.00
#
_symmetry.space_group_name_H-M   'P 1'
#
loop_
_entity.id
_entity.type
_entity.pdbx_description
1 polymer ?
#
loop_
_entity_poly.entity_id
_entity_poly.type
_entity_poly.pdbx_seq_one_letter_code
_entity_poly.pdbx_strand_id
1 'polypeptide(L)'
;MAKSLIFEDAEKARNAITISQRKEISNLYVEWAKDIDELANYYKLKTTKSAPIVESQLRDLYKQIKQASDDVLKETQGVIVKNMYTMSKEMVDANAKWLNSIGFNVGDFDVAFSNVPKNVVERLVNGQIYDSSWSLSKSIWGDSQKTQKDLYTLVAKGVAQNKPIYDIAKDLERYVNPKKISRWNFEAKDGVKIYKKAVDYNSQRLARTLVQHSYQQSFIETTKHNPFVQKYKWVSNGSRVCDICLERDGKTYSKDELPMDHPNGMCTMEIVVSDTLTDDIANWINEPDGTYPDID
;
A
#
# COMPACT_ATOMS: atom_id res chain seq x y z
N MET A 1 -22.76 -13.21 15.09
CA MET A 1 -21.91 -12.96 16.27
C MET A 1 -21.49 -11.50 16.24
N ALA A 2 -21.48 -10.82 17.37
CA ALA A 2 -20.95 -9.46 17.45
C ALA A 2 -19.46 -9.49 17.10
N LYS A 3 -18.99 -8.55 16.27
CA LYS A 3 -17.57 -8.37 15.94
C LYS A 3 -16.83 -7.98 17.22
N SER A 4 -15.68 -8.58 17.48
CA SER A 4 -14.83 -8.14 18.58
C SER A 4 -14.41 -6.69 18.39
N LEU A 5 -14.61 -5.84 19.37
CA LEU A 5 -14.27 -4.41 19.31
C LEU A 5 -12.80 -4.12 19.67
N ILE A 6 -12.03 -5.16 20.04
CA ILE A 6 -10.67 -4.99 20.60
C ILE A 6 -9.76 -4.19 19.65
N PHE A 7 -9.78 -4.49 18.35
CA PHE A 7 -8.94 -3.83 17.36
C PHE A 7 -9.73 -2.92 16.40
N GLU A 8 -10.93 -2.49 16.78
CA GLU A 8 -11.78 -1.63 15.93
C GLU A 8 -11.10 -0.30 15.59
N ASP A 9 -10.35 0.29 16.54
CA ASP A 9 -9.61 1.53 16.30
C ASP A 9 -8.53 1.33 15.24
N ALA A 10 -7.77 0.22 15.28
CA ALA A 10 -6.76 -0.11 14.29
C ALA A 10 -7.39 -0.37 12.90
N GLU A 11 -8.57 -0.99 12.84
CA GLU A 11 -9.30 -1.16 11.58
C GLU A 11 -9.78 0.17 11.01
N LYS A 12 -10.33 1.06 11.84
CA LYS A 12 -10.73 2.42 11.44
C LYS A 12 -9.52 3.21 10.92
N ALA A 13 -8.39 3.14 11.64
CA ALA A 13 -7.14 3.76 11.24
C ALA A 13 -6.66 3.23 9.88
N ARG A 14 -6.64 1.90 9.67
CA ARG A 14 -6.30 1.28 8.39
C ARG A 14 -7.14 1.82 7.23
N ASN A 15 -8.45 1.92 7.43
CA ASN A 15 -9.36 2.42 6.41
C ASN A 15 -9.10 3.90 6.11
N ALA A 16 -8.88 4.74 7.13
CA ALA A 16 -8.55 6.15 6.98
C ALA A 16 -7.19 6.34 6.27
N ILE A 17 -6.16 5.60 6.67
CA ILE A 17 -4.84 5.60 6.04
C ILE A 17 -4.96 5.22 4.56
N THR A 18 -5.71 4.16 4.23
CA THR A 18 -5.91 3.71 2.85
C THR A 18 -6.55 4.80 1.98
N ILE A 19 -7.54 5.52 2.50
CA ILE A 19 -8.22 6.61 1.79
C ILE A 19 -7.27 7.80 1.59
N SER A 20 -6.59 8.23 2.65
CA SER A 20 -5.65 9.35 2.61
C SER A 20 -4.48 9.08 1.66
N GLN A 21 -3.87 7.91 1.78
CA GLN A 21 -2.77 7.46 0.94
C GLN A 21 -3.13 7.45 -0.56
N ARG A 22 -4.35 6.99 -0.88
CA ARG A 22 -4.84 7.03 -2.26
C ARG A 22 -4.84 8.44 -2.82
N LYS A 23 -5.30 9.42 -2.03
CA LYS A 23 -5.32 10.82 -2.43
C LYS A 23 -3.91 11.40 -2.56
N GLU A 24 -3.04 11.08 -1.59
CA GLU A 24 -1.65 11.54 -1.57
C GLU A 24 -0.89 11.03 -2.81
N ILE A 25 -0.93 9.74 -3.11
CA ILE A 25 -0.30 9.15 -4.31
C ILE A 25 -0.89 9.77 -5.60
N SER A 26 -2.23 9.85 -5.70
CA SER A 26 -2.84 10.44 -6.91
C SER A 26 -2.42 11.88 -7.13
N ASN A 27 -2.21 12.67 -6.07
CA ASN A 27 -1.74 14.04 -6.17
C ASN A 27 -0.31 14.14 -6.73
N LEU A 28 0.60 13.23 -6.37
CA LEU A 28 1.96 13.18 -6.95
C LEU A 28 1.91 13.08 -8.48
N TYR A 29 1.05 12.20 -8.99
CA TYR A 29 0.89 12.04 -10.45
C TYR A 29 0.18 13.25 -11.10
N VAL A 30 -0.71 13.92 -10.37
CA VAL A 30 -1.35 15.16 -10.86
C VAL A 30 -0.36 16.31 -10.95
N GLU A 31 0.53 16.45 -9.95
CA GLU A 31 1.59 17.46 -10.00
C GLU A 31 2.55 17.18 -11.16
N TRP A 32 2.98 15.94 -11.33
CA TRP A 32 3.78 15.56 -12.50
C TRP A 32 3.10 15.89 -13.83
N ALA A 33 1.77 15.68 -13.92
CA ALA A 33 1.02 16.07 -15.11
C ALA A 33 1.01 17.59 -15.35
N LYS A 34 1.01 18.40 -14.29
CA LYS A 34 1.13 19.86 -14.40
C LYS A 34 2.50 20.29 -14.93
N ASP A 35 3.57 19.68 -14.42
CA ASP A 35 4.94 19.97 -14.89
C ASP A 35 5.06 19.67 -16.40
N ILE A 36 4.48 18.57 -16.87
CA ILE A 36 4.43 18.25 -18.31
C ILE A 36 3.60 19.28 -19.08
N ASP A 37 2.49 19.76 -18.51
CA ASP A 37 1.68 20.80 -19.14
C ASP A 37 2.41 22.13 -19.27
N GLU A 38 3.16 22.53 -18.25
CA GLU A 38 4.04 23.70 -18.28
C GLU A 38 5.13 23.56 -19.35
N LEU A 39 5.75 22.39 -19.43
CA LEU A 39 6.72 22.07 -20.46
C LEU A 39 6.11 22.12 -21.88
N ALA A 40 4.87 21.61 -22.04
CA ALA A 40 4.14 21.72 -23.29
C ALA A 40 3.91 23.19 -23.69
N ASN A 41 3.50 24.03 -22.74
CA ASN A 41 3.27 25.47 -23.00
C ASN A 41 4.57 26.19 -23.34
N TYR A 42 5.70 25.84 -22.72
CA TYR A 42 7.02 26.35 -23.11
C TYR A 42 7.34 26.08 -24.59
N TYR A 43 7.14 24.84 -25.06
CA TYR A 43 7.36 24.47 -26.45
C TYR A 43 6.37 25.17 -27.39
N LYS A 44 5.12 25.40 -26.97
CA LYS A 44 4.14 26.15 -27.75
C LYS A 44 4.57 27.61 -28.04
N LEU A 45 5.24 28.24 -27.09
CA LEU A 45 5.73 29.61 -27.24
C LEU A 45 6.98 29.68 -28.12
N LYS A 46 7.81 28.64 -28.14
CA LYS A 46 9.09 28.63 -28.88
C LYS A 46 9.02 28.03 -30.27
N THR A 47 7.93 27.33 -30.61
CA THR A 47 7.80 26.65 -31.91
C THR A 47 6.51 27.10 -32.60
N THR A 48 6.56 27.41 -33.90
CA THR A 48 5.35 27.52 -34.71
C THR A 48 4.70 26.14 -34.87
N LYS A 49 3.38 26.08 -34.96
CA LYS A 49 2.63 24.82 -35.14
C LYS A 49 3.12 23.93 -36.29
N SER A 50 3.82 24.54 -37.24
CA SER A 50 4.32 23.86 -38.46
C SER A 50 5.83 23.61 -38.42
N ALA A 51 6.53 23.92 -37.31
CA ALA A 51 7.96 23.71 -37.25
C ALA A 51 8.27 22.24 -37.14
N PRO A 52 9.22 21.68 -37.95
CA PRO A 52 9.64 20.30 -37.83
C PRO A 52 10.21 20.07 -36.44
N ILE A 53 9.95 18.87 -35.92
CA ILE A 53 10.46 18.45 -34.62
C ILE A 53 11.98 18.42 -34.68
N VAL A 54 12.64 19.19 -33.80
CA VAL A 54 14.09 19.16 -33.67
C VAL A 54 14.46 18.00 -32.71
N GLU A 55 15.34 17.11 -33.13
CA GLU A 55 15.75 15.93 -32.36
C GLU A 55 16.24 16.30 -30.94
N SER A 56 16.94 17.43 -30.81
CA SER A 56 17.40 17.92 -29.50
C SER A 56 16.25 18.24 -28.54
N GLN A 57 15.13 18.80 -29.04
CA GLN A 57 13.94 19.10 -28.24
C GLN A 57 13.23 17.82 -27.78
N LEU A 58 13.19 16.79 -28.63
CA LEU A 58 12.62 15.50 -28.25
C LEU A 58 13.46 14.79 -27.20
N ARG A 59 14.79 14.84 -27.33
CA ARG A 59 15.70 14.26 -26.34
C ARG A 59 15.57 14.97 -25.00
N ASP A 60 15.47 16.29 -25.01
CA ASP A 60 15.28 17.10 -23.81
C ASP A 60 13.93 16.81 -23.14
N LEU A 61 12.85 16.81 -23.88
CA LEU A 61 11.52 16.44 -23.41
C LEU A 61 11.53 15.04 -22.75
N TYR A 62 12.09 14.06 -23.43
CA TYR A 62 12.14 12.69 -22.91
C TYR A 62 12.98 12.59 -21.63
N LYS A 63 14.12 13.27 -21.57
CA LYS A 63 14.99 13.29 -20.40
C LYS A 63 14.29 13.89 -19.18
N GLN A 64 13.61 15.02 -19.34
CA GLN A 64 12.89 15.66 -18.24
C GLN A 64 11.73 14.80 -17.74
N ILE A 65 10.96 14.20 -18.64
CA ILE A 65 9.83 13.33 -18.27
C ILE A 65 10.32 12.05 -17.57
N LYS A 66 11.44 11.48 -18.02
CA LYS A 66 12.04 10.31 -17.36
C LYS A 66 12.49 10.64 -15.94
N GLN A 67 13.18 11.76 -15.75
CA GLN A 67 13.62 12.21 -14.42
C GLN A 67 12.43 12.41 -13.49
N ALA A 68 11.41 13.14 -13.93
CA ALA A 68 10.20 13.37 -13.14
C ALA A 68 9.44 12.06 -12.81
N SER A 69 9.46 11.08 -13.72
CA SER A 69 8.91 9.74 -13.44
C SER A 69 9.63 9.05 -12.28
N ASP A 70 10.95 9.10 -12.27
CA ASP A 70 11.76 8.48 -11.22
C ASP A 70 11.53 9.18 -9.86
N ASP A 71 11.41 10.52 -9.88
CA ASP A 71 11.13 11.32 -8.68
C ASP A 71 9.74 11.00 -8.09
N VAL A 72 8.68 10.96 -8.92
CA VAL A 72 7.31 10.59 -8.49
C VAL A 72 7.27 9.20 -7.87
N LEU A 73 7.99 8.23 -8.44
CA LEU A 73 8.01 6.87 -7.91
C LEU A 73 8.79 6.77 -6.60
N LYS A 74 9.86 7.53 -6.44
CA LYS A 74 10.59 7.65 -5.17
C LYS A 74 9.72 8.28 -4.07
N GLU A 75 8.99 9.33 -4.39
CA GLU A 75 8.04 9.96 -3.45
C GLU A 75 6.90 9.00 -3.11
N THR A 76 6.37 8.27 -4.08
CA THR A 76 5.36 7.22 -3.87
C THR A 76 5.87 6.15 -2.89
N GLN A 77 7.12 5.72 -3.02
CA GLN A 77 7.74 4.79 -2.07
C GLN A 77 7.78 5.39 -0.66
N GLY A 78 8.16 6.65 -0.52
CA GLY A 78 8.15 7.38 0.75
C GLY A 78 6.77 7.40 1.40
N VAL A 79 5.73 7.73 0.63
CA VAL A 79 4.33 7.71 1.09
C VAL A 79 3.93 6.31 1.58
N ILE A 80 4.28 5.27 0.84
CA ILE A 80 3.97 3.87 1.21
C ILE A 80 4.62 3.52 2.55
N VAL A 81 5.93 3.73 2.69
CA VAL A 81 6.69 3.38 3.89
C VAL A 81 6.18 4.15 5.12
N LYS A 82 5.92 5.45 4.99
CA LYS A 82 5.32 6.28 6.05
C LYS A 82 3.99 5.69 6.53
N ASN A 83 3.11 5.33 5.61
CA ASN A 83 1.78 4.82 5.94
C ASN A 83 1.82 3.40 6.53
N MET A 84 2.77 2.56 6.10
CA MET A 84 3.04 1.27 6.73
C MET A 84 3.45 1.44 8.20
N TYR A 85 4.36 2.38 8.47
CA TYR A 85 4.82 2.68 9.82
C TYR A 85 3.67 3.21 10.69
N THR A 86 2.89 4.15 10.17
CA THR A 86 1.70 4.69 10.86
C THR A 86 0.71 3.57 11.19
N MET A 87 0.41 2.68 10.24
CA MET A 87 -0.50 1.56 10.46
C MET A 87 0.00 0.60 11.55
N SER A 88 1.29 0.29 11.51
CA SER A 88 1.89 -0.58 12.51
C SER A 88 1.82 0.04 13.92
N LYS A 89 2.04 1.34 14.03
CA LYS A 89 1.91 2.08 15.29
C LYS A 89 0.47 2.06 15.81
N GLU A 90 -0.52 2.32 14.96
CA GLU A 90 -1.94 2.26 15.34
C GLU A 90 -2.34 0.87 15.86
N MET A 91 -1.76 -0.21 15.33
CA MET A 91 -1.99 -1.56 15.83
C MET A 91 -1.34 -1.77 17.21
N VAL A 92 -0.11 -1.28 17.41
CA VAL A 92 0.57 -1.32 18.70
C VAL A 92 -0.27 -0.59 19.76
N ASP A 93 -0.73 0.61 19.43
CA ASP A 93 -1.55 1.43 20.34
C ASP A 93 -2.89 0.74 20.67
N ALA A 94 -3.52 0.08 19.69
CA ALA A 94 -4.76 -0.67 19.92
C ALA A 94 -4.54 -1.87 20.84
N ASN A 95 -3.44 -2.61 20.64
CA ASN A 95 -3.08 -3.73 21.52
C ASN A 95 -2.76 -3.26 22.94
N ALA A 96 -2.05 -2.14 23.08
CA ALA A 96 -1.76 -1.53 24.37
C ALA A 96 -3.03 -1.14 25.13
N LYS A 97 -3.99 -0.51 24.44
CA LYS A 97 -5.30 -0.18 25.01
C LYS A 97 -6.05 -1.42 25.48
N TRP A 98 -6.02 -2.49 24.69
CA TRP A 98 -6.64 -3.75 25.10
C TRP A 98 -6.00 -4.34 26.34
N LEU A 99 -4.67 -4.44 26.40
CA LEU A 99 -3.95 -4.93 27.58
C LEU A 99 -4.28 -4.11 28.82
N ASN A 100 -4.27 -2.78 28.73
CA ASN A 100 -4.68 -1.90 29.82
C ASN A 100 -6.12 -2.17 30.28
N SER A 101 -7.04 -2.45 29.35
CA SER A 101 -8.46 -2.70 29.67
C SER A 101 -8.68 -4.00 30.47
N ILE A 102 -7.75 -4.95 30.39
CA ILE A 102 -7.77 -6.21 31.15
C ILE A 102 -6.82 -6.19 32.36
N GLY A 103 -6.29 -5.01 32.73
CA GLY A 103 -5.57 -4.79 33.97
C GLY A 103 -4.04 -4.86 33.86
N PHE A 104 -3.46 -5.01 32.66
CA PHE A 104 -2.02 -4.99 32.49
C PHE A 104 -1.48 -3.56 32.39
N ASN A 105 -0.37 -3.28 33.08
CA ASN A 105 0.35 -2.04 32.91
C ASN A 105 1.26 -2.13 31.68
N VAL A 106 0.92 -1.40 30.64
CA VAL A 106 1.67 -1.41 29.35
C VAL A 106 3.08 -0.86 29.49
N GLY A 107 3.39 -0.07 30.54
CA GLY A 107 4.75 0.42 30.80
C GLY A 107 5.81 -0.70 30.87
N ASP A 108 5.41 -1.88 31.28
CA ASP A 108 6.30 -3.05 31.35
C ASP A 108 6.58 -3.67 29.96
N PHE A 109 5.77 -3.36 28.96
CA PHE A 109 5.86 -3.85 27.58
C PHE A 109 6.38 -2.81 26.57
N ASP A 110 6.61 -1.56 27.00
CA ASP A 110 6.98 -0.45 26.10
C ASP A 110 8.21 -0.76 25.24
N VAL A 111 9.21 -1.45 25.79
CA VAL A 111 10.42 -1.81 25.04
C VAL A 111 10.12 -2.86 23.98
N ALA A 112 9.29 -3.85 24.29
CA ALA A 112 8.93 -4.91 23.33
C ALA A 112 8.09 -4.35 22.17
N PHE A 113 7.13 -3.47 22.47
CA PHE A 113 6.23 -2.93 21.46
C PHE A 113 6.82 -1.75 20.66
N SER A 114 7.74 -0.98 21.24
CA SER A 114 8.34 0.19 20.58
C SER A 114 9.07 -0.14 19.27
N ASN A 115 9.63 -1.33 19.17
CA ASN A 115 10.35 -1.79 17.98
C ASN A 115 9.45 -2.46 16.93
N VAL A 116 8.22 -2.84 17.24
CA VAL A 116 7.32 -3.53 16.31
C VAL A 116 7.12 -2.76 15.02
N PRO A 117 6.81 -1.43 15.01
CA PRO A 117 6.61 -0.70 13.76
C PRO A 117 7.83 -0.74 12.85
N LYS A 118 9.02 -0.56 13.40
CA LYS A 118 10.28 -0.61 12.65
C LYS A 118 10.51 -2.00 12.06
N ASN A 119 10.43 -3.04 12.88
CA ASN A 119 10.71 -4.41 12.48
C ASN A 119 9.73 -4.90 11.41
N VAL A 120 8.44 -4.63 11.58
CA VAL A 120 7.40 -5.01 10.61
C VAL A 120 7.62 -4.31 9.27
N VAL A 121 7.88 -3.00 9.27
CA VAL A 121 8.11 -2.23 8.05
C VAL A 121 9.37 -2.71 7.32
N GLU A 122 10.48 -2.92 8.03
CA GLU A 122 11.73 -3.43 7.45
C GLU A 122 11.53 -4.81 6.81
N ARG A 123 10.85 -5.74 7.48
CA ARG A 123 10.57 -7.08 6.95
C ARG A 123 9.69 -7.05 5.71
N LEU A 124 8.66 -6.18 5.69
CA LEU A 124 7.79 -6.00 4.53
C LEU A 124 8.51 -5.36 3.35
N VAL A 125 9.26 -4.27 3.59
CA VAL A 125 10.01 -3.55 2.54
C VAL A 125 11.06 -4.46 1.88
N ASN A 126 11.76 -5.27 2.69
CA ASN A 126 12.77 -6.20 2.22
C ASN A 126 12.20 -7.52 1.67
N GLY A 127 10.89 -7.73 1.78
CA GLY A 127 10.22 -8.93 1.28
C GLY A 127 10.45 -10.19 2.10
N GLN A 128 10.98 -10.09 3.32
CA GLN A 128 11.31 -11.23 4.19
C GLN A 128 10.07 -12.03 4.65
N ILE A 129 8.88 -11.46 4.53
CA ILE A 129 7.60 -12.08 4.91
C ILE A 129 7.02 -12.92 3.75
N TYR A 130 7.56 -12.77 2.56
CA TYR A 130 7.06 -13.43 1.37
C TYR A 130 7.99 -14.57 0.95
N ASP A 131 7.43 -15.70 0.57
CA ASP A 131 8.18 -16.86 0.06
C ASP A 131 8.76 -16.62 -1.35
N SER A 132 9.11 -15.39 -1.66
CA SER A 132 9.59 -14.99 -2.98
C SER A 132 10.70 -13.94 -2.89
N SER A 133 11.43 -13.75 -3.98
CA SER A 133 12.42 -12.67 -4.12
C SER A 133 11.78 -11.27 -4.27
N TRP A 134 10.53 -11.09 -3.84
CA TRP A 134 9.81 -9.84 -3.91
C TRP A 134 10.37 -8.81 -2.90
N SER A 135 10.36 -7.55 -3.28
CA SER A 135 10.61 -6.42 -2.38
C SER A 135 9.87 -5.18 -2.88
N LEU A 136 9.65 -4.21 -1.98
CA LEU A 136 9.02 -2.94 -2.35
C LEU A 136 9.84 -2.23 -3.46
N SER A 137 11.15 -2.17 -3.31
CA SER A 137 12.02 -1.52 -4.30
C SER A 137 11.93 -2.18 -5.67
N LYS A 138 11.87 -3.52 -5.75
CA LYS A 138 11.69 -4.24 -7.03
C LYS A 138 10.33 -3.94 -7.67
N SER A 139 9.27 -3.84 -6.88
CA SER A 139 7.94 -3.50 -7.39
C SER A 139 7.87 -2.08 -7.94
N ILE A 140 8.42 -1.11 -7.21
CA ILE A 140 8.52 0.29 -7.66
C ILE A 140 9.38 0.39 -8.93
N TRP A 141 10.52 -0.31 -8.97
CA TRP A 141 11.38 -0.34 -10.16
C TRP A 141 10.65 -0.94 -11.37
N GLY A 142 9.90 -2.03 -11.20
CA GLY A 142 9.09 -2.64 -12.26
C GLY A 142 8.03 -1.68 -12.81
N ASP A 143 7.37 -0.92 -11.95
CA ASP A 143 6.41 0.11 -12.35
C ASP A 143 7.10 1.27 -13.09
N SER A 144 8.31 1.68 -12.65
CA SER A 144 9.14 2.67 -13.36
C SER A 144 9.45 2.23 -14.78
N GLN A 145 9.97 1.02 -14.97
CA GLN A 145 10.30 0.47 -16.29
C GLN A 145 9.11 0.45 -17.23
N LYS A 146 7.95 0.02 -16.72
CA LYS A 146 6.71 0.00 -17.51
C LYS A 146 6.28 1.40 -17.92
N THR A 147 6.26 2.33 -16.98
CA THR A 147 5.88 3.73 -17.23
C THR A 147 6.83 4.37 -18.25
N GLN A 148 8.14 4.20 -18.10
CA GLN A 148 9.13 4.70 -19.06
C GLN A 148 8.94 4.11 -20.46
N LYS A 149 8.65 2.80 -20.56
CA LYS A 149 8.36 2.15 -21.85
C LYS A 149 7.10 2.72 -22.51
N ASP A 150 6.05 2.95 -21.74
CA ASP A 150 4.81 3.54 -22.26
C ASP A 150 5.03 4.98 -22.73
N LEU A 151 5.78 5.79 -21.96
CA LEU A 151 6.16 7.17 -22.33
C LEU A 151 7.00 7.19 -23.60
N TYR A 152 8.01 6.32 -23.72
CA TYR A 152 8.80 6.18 -24.93
C TYR A 152 7.93 5.84 -26.15
N THR A 153 7.01 4.89 -25.99
CA THR A 153 6.09 4.49 -27.06
C THR A 153 5.19 5.64 -27.52
N LEU A 154 4.70 6.47 -26.60
CA LEU A 154 3.90 7.65 -26.92
C LEU A 154 4.71 8.69 -27.71
N VAL A 155 5.95 8.97 -27.30
CA VAL A 155 6.85 9.87 -28.02
C VAL A 155 7.13 9.34 -29.42
N ALA A 156 7.55 8.06 -29.55
CA ALA A 156 7.86 7.46 -30.84
C ALA A 156 6.65 7.47 -31.80
N LYS A 157 5.45 7.19 -31.28
CA LYS A 157 4.20 7.27 -32.07
C LYS A 157 3.90 8.71 -32.53
N GLY A 158 4.09 9.69 -31.66
CA GLY A 158 3.90 11.11 -32.00
C GLY A 158 4.85 11.54 -33.11
N VAL A 159 6.12 11.15 -33.01
CA VAL A 159 7.13 11.41 -34.07
C VAL A 159 6.76 10.75 -35.39
N ALA A 160 6.39 9.47 -35.37
CA ALA A 160 5.97 8.74 -36.57
C ALA A 160 4.71 9.34 -37.25
N GLN A 161 3.87 10.03 -36.48
CA GLN A 161 2.69 10.74 -36.97
C GLN A 161 2.97 12.22 -37.34
N ASN A 162 4.22 12.67 -37.31
CA ASN A 162 4.62 14.06 -37.50
C ASN A 162 3.85 15.06 -36.62
N LYS A 163 3.50 14.66 -35.39
CA LYS A 163 2.84 15.56 -34.44
C LYS A 163 3.77 16.65 -33.97
N PRO A 164 3.29 17.91 -33.81
CA PRO A 164 4.04 18.95 -33.15
C PRO A 164 4.48 18.52 -31.73
N ILE A 165 5.63 18.98 -31.27
CA ILE A 165 6.14 18.64 -29.93
C ILE A 165 5.15 19.00 -28.81
N TYR A 166 4.40 20.09 -28.98
CA TYR A 166 3.32 20.48 -28.07
C TYR A 166 2.25 19.38 -27.94
N ASP A 167 1.81 18.80 -29.07
CA ASP A 167 0.77 17.77 -29.06
C ASP A 167 1.29 16.47 -28.43
N ILE A 168 2.58 16.14 -28.66
CA ILE A 168 3.24 15.00 -27.99
C ILE A 168 3.26 15.22 -26.47
N ALA A 169 3.65 16.42 -26.01
CA ALA A 169 3.68 16.75 -24.59
C ALA A 169 2.26 16.71 -23.97
N LYS A 170 1.24 17.13 -24.70
CA LYS A 170 -0.17 17.00 -24.25
C LYS A 170 -0.64 15.53 -24.18
N ASP A 171 -0.22 14.68 -25.08
CA ASP A 171 -0.51 13.26 -25.02
C ASP A 171 0.17 12.61 -23.80
N LEU A 172 1.39 13.02 -23.47
CA LEU A 172 2.12 12.59 -22.28
C LEU A 172 1.44 13.08 -20.99
N GLU A 173 1.03 14.35 -20.91
CA GLU A 173 0.27 14.91 -19.79
C GLU A 173 -1.01 14.09 -19.54
N ARG A 174 -1.76 13.81 -20.59
CA ARG A 174 -2.97 12.97 -20.48
C ARG A 174 -2.67 11.58 -19.95
N TYR A 175 -1.57 10.98 -20.37
CA TYR A 175 -1.18 9.64 -19.93
C TYR A 175 -0.86 9.58 -18.45
N VAL A 176 -0.13 10.59 -17.93
CA VAL A 176 0.29 10.60 -16.52
C VAL A 176 -0.76 11.18 -15.58
N ASN A 177 -1.80 11.84 -16.08
CA ASN A 177 -2.83 12.47 -15.27
C ASN A 177 -3.96 11.48 -14.91
N PRO A 178 -4.01 10.98 -13.66
CA PRO A 178 -5.02 10.00 -13.27
C PRO A 178 -6.46 10.54 -13.35
N LYS A 179 -6.65 11.87 -13.34
CA LYS A 179 -7.97 12.50 -13.48
C LYS A 179 -8.48 12.51 -14.93
N LYS A 180 -7.61 12.35 -15.92
CA LYS A 180 -7.96 12.41 -17.36
C LYS A 180 -8.09 11.04 -18.03
N ILE A 181 -7.71 9.97 -17.37
CA ILE A 181 -7.60 8.64 -17.98
C ILE A 181 -8.91 8.02 -18.41
N SER A 182 -10.04 8.42 -17.80
CA SER A 182 -11.38 7.94 -18.19
C SER A 182 -11.77 8.31 -19.63
N ARG A 183 -11.01 9.20 -20.27
CA ARG A 183 -11.21 9.64 -21.66
C ARG A 183 -10.26 8.95 -22.65
N TRP A 184 -9.37 8.09 -22.19
CA TRP A 184 -8.41 7.36 -23.03
C TRP A 184 -8.95 5.98 -23.39
N ASN A 185 -9.72 5.91 -24.45
CA ASN A 185 -10.06 4.65 -25.11
C ASN A 185 -8.92 4.30 -26.08
N PHE A 186 -8.09 3.33 -25.72
CA PHE A 186 -7.22 2.67 -26.71
C PHE A 186 -8.05 1.60 -27.41
N GLU A 187 -8.21 1.75 -28.72
CA GLU A 187 -8.65 0.63 -29.55
C GLU A 187 -7.46 -0.33 -29.71
N ALA A 188 -7.62 -1.56 -29.25
CA ALA A 188 -6.71 -2.62 -29.61
C ALA A 188 -6.85 -2.90 -31.12
N LYS A 189 -5.82 -3.52 -31.75
CA LYS A 189 -5.81 -3.87 -33.19
C LYS A 189 -7.05 -4.63 -33.66
N ASP A 190 -7.80 -5.23 -32.73
CA ASP A 190 -8.96 -6.10 -33.01
C ASP A 190 -10.31 -5.49 -32.59
N GLY A 191 -10.39 -4.16 -32.45
CA GLY A 191 -11.64 -3.47 -32.09
C GLY A 191 -12.09 -3.65 -30.63
N VAL A 192 -11.33 -4.35 -29.81
CA VAL A 192 -11.63 -4.54 -28.38
C VAL A 192 -11.24 -3.26 -27.61
N LYS A 193 -12.22 -2.63 -26.95
CA LYS A 193 -11.96 -1.49 -26.07
C LYS A 193 -11.19 -1.96 -24.84
N ILE A 194 -9.89 -1.69 -24.78
CA ILE A 194 -9.08 -1.92 -23.60
C ILE A 194 -9.22 -0.68 -22.69
N TYR A 195 -9.94 -0.82 -21.60
CA TYR A 195 -9.94 0.19 -20.52
C TYR A 195 -8.57 0.16 -19.86
N LYS A 196 -7.69 1.10 -20.21
CA LYS A 196 -6.44 1.26 -19.48
C LYS A 196 -6.75 1.72 -18.05
N LYS A 197 -6.14 1.06 -17.09
CA LYS A 197 -6.08 1.51 -15.69
C LYS A 197 -5.26 2.79 -15.64
N ALA A 198 -5.58 3.71 -14.70
CA ALA A 198 -4.80 4.92 -14.48
C ALA A 198 -3.31 4.58 -14.24
N VAL A 199 -2.43 5.50 -14.59
CA VAL A 199 -0.97 5.31 -14.45
C VAL A 199 -0.58 4.99 -13.00
N ASP A 200 -1.25 5.59 -12.02
CA ASP A 200 -1.06 5.37 -10.59
C ASP A 200 -1.69 4.10 -10.04
N TYR A 201 -2.38 3.31 -10.87
CA TYR A 201 -3.14 2.14 -10.42
C TYR A 201 -2.26 1.09 -9.69
N ASN A 202 -1.09 0.79 -10.23
CA ASN A 202 -0.20 -0.20 -9.63
C ASN A 202 0.35 0.32 -8.29
N SER A 203 0.73 1.59 -8.24
CA SER A 203 1.18 2.27 -7.02
C SER A 203 0.07 2.26 -5.96
N GLN A 204 -1.17 2.54 -6.34
CA GLN A 204 -2.34 2.48 -5.46
C GLN A 204 -2.60 1.06 -4.93
N ARG A 205 -2.51 0.07 -5.81
CA ARG A 205 -2.68 -1.34 -5.44
C ARG A 205 -1.60 -1.80 -4.48
N LEU A 206 -0.35 -1.48 -4.77
CA LEU A 206 0.81 -1.81 -3.94
C LEU A 206 0.68 -1.16 -2.56
N ALA A 207 0.38 0.12 -2.52
CA ALA A 207 0.22 0.89 -1.30
C ALA A 207 -0.87 0.31 -0.38
N ARG A 208 -2.05 0.00 -0.92
CA ARG A 208 -3.14 -0.64 -0.17
C ARG A 208 -2.74 -2.01 0.37
N THR A 209 -2.08 -2.81 -0.45
CA THR A 209 -1.62 -4.14 -0.06
C THR A 209 -0.65 -4.05 1.12
N LEU A 210 0.32 -3.13 1.06
CA LEU A 210 1.32 -3.00 2.10
C LEU A 210 0.79 -2.41 3.41
N VAL A 211 -0.19 -1.51 3.36
CA VAL A 211 -0.90 -1.05 4.57
C VAL A 211 -1.68 -2.22 5.21
N GLN A 212 -2.36 -3.05 4.41
CA GLN A 212 -3.05 -4.25 4.90
C GLN A 212 -2.07 -5.25 5.51
N HIS A 213 -0.95 -5.51 4.86
CA HIS A 213 0.07 -6.42 5.39
C HIS A 213 0.74 -5.85 6.66
N SER A 214 0.94 -4.53 6.75
CA SER A 214 1.41 -3.90 7.99
C SER A 214 0.41 -4.06 9.13
N TYR A 215 -0.88 -3.89 8.85
CA TYR A 215 -1.95 -4.16 9.81
C TYR A 215 -1.87 -5.59 10.33
N GLN A 216 -1.82 -6.59 9.44
CA GLN A 216 -1.81 -8.00 9.79
C GLN A 216 -0.53 -8.41 10.52
N GLN A 217 0.64 -8.00 10.03
CA GLN A 217 1.91 -8.37 10.65
C GLN A 217 2.09 -7.72 12.03
N SER A 218 1.64 -6.49 12.19
CA SER A 218 1.68 -5.84 13.51
C SER A 218 0.71 -6.49 14.48
N PHE A 219 -0.47 -6.93 14.02
CA PHE A 219 -1.38 -7.73 14.84
C PHE A 219 -0.72 -9.01 15.33
N ILE A 220 -0.07 -9.77 14.43
CA ILE A 220 0.65 -10.99 14.80
C ILE A 220 1.79 -10.68 15.78
N GLU A 221 2.67 -9.72 15.47
CA GLU A 221 3.83 -9.41 16.30
C GLU A 221 3.46 -8.92 17.71
N THR A 222 2.34 -8.22 17.85
CA THR A 222 1.88 -7.72 19.16
C THR A 222 1.11 -8.75 19.98
N THR A 223 0.57 -9.79 19.34
CA THR A 223 -0.31 -10.76 20.03
C THR A 223 0.25 -12.18 20.14
N LYS A 224 1.27 -12.54 19.34
CA LYS A 224 1.79 -13.93 19.29
C LYS A 224 2.37 -14.41 20.64
N HIS A 225 2.99 -13.53 21.39
CA HIS A 225 3.58 -13.86 22.70
C HIS A 225 2.63 -13.61 23.88
N ASN A 226 1.40 -13.22 23.60
CA ASN A 226 0.41 -13.02 24.65
C ASN A 226 -0.16 -14.39 25.07
N PRO A 227 0.01 -14.82 26.35
CA PRO A 227 -0.43 -16.12 26.84
C PRO A 227 -1.96 -16.29 26.80
N PHE A 228 -2.72 -15.20 26.85
CA PHE A 228 -4.18 -15.24 26.82
C PHE A 228 -4.75 -15.40 25.41
N VAL A 229 -3.96 -15.19 24.37
CA VAL A 229 -4.36 -15.39 22.98
C VAL A 229 -4.06 -16.83 22.58
N GLN A 230 -5.11 -17.61 22.34
CA GLN A 230 -4.99 -19.03 21.97
C GLN A 230 -4.88 -19.22 20.46
N LYS A 231 -5.72 -18.52 19.69
CA LYS A 231 -5.82 -18.62 18.22
C LYS A 231 -6.19 -17.28 17.61
N TYR A 232 -6.09 -17.21 16.30
CA TYR A 232 -6.60 -16.12 15.49
C TYR A 232 -7.80 -16.56 14.67
N LYS A 233 -8.80 -15.70 14.55
CA LYS A 233 -9.97 -15.93 13.72
C LYS A 233 -9.95 -14.96 12.55
N TRP A 234 -10.15 -15.48 11.35
CA TRP A 234 -10.26 -14.68 10.14
C TRP A 234 -11.63 -14.07 10.02
N VAL A 235 -11.70 -12.78 9.70
CA VAL A 235 -12.95 -12.04 9.46
C VAL A 235 -12.87 -11.35 8.11
N SER A 236 -13.71 -11.77 7.20
CA SER A 236 -13.79 -11.17 5.87
C SER A 236 -14.49 -9.84 5.90
N ASN A 237 -13.87 -8.83 5.29
CA ASN A 237 -14.39 -7.47 5.23
C ASN A 237 -14.48 -6.94 3.81
N GLY A 238 -15.42 -6.03 3.60
CA GLY A 238 -15.61 -5.30 2.36
C GLY A 238 -16.88 -5.69 1.61
N SER A 239 -17.22 -4.87 0.63
CA SER A 239 -18.44 -5.05 -0.18
C SER A 239 -18.31 -6.12 -1.28
N ARG A 240 -17.08 -6.59 -1.53
CA ARG A 240 -16.76 -7.60 -2.55
C ARG A 240 -15.75 -8.58 -1.98
N VAL A 241 -16.23 -9.51 -1.18
CA VAL A 241 -15.40 -10.59 -0.64
C VAL A 241 -15.14 -11.60 -1.76
N CYS A 242 -13.87 -11.97 -1.97
CA CYS A 242 -13.51 -13.00 -2.95
C CYS A 242 -13.71 -14.41 -2.37
N ASP A 243 -13.73 -15.43 -3.24
CA ASP A 243 -13.97 -16.82 -2.84
C ASP A 243 -12.97 -17.32 -1.80
N ILE A 244 -11.68 -16.94 -1.93
CA ILE A 244 -10.63 -17.30 -0.96
C ILE A 244 -10.93 -16.70 0.43
N CYS A 245 -11.36 -15.45 0.48
CA CYS A 245 -11.71 -14.79 1.74
C CYS A 245 -13.00 -15.37 2.34
N LEU A 246 -14.00 -15.69 1.51
CA LEU A 246 -15.23 -16.36 1.94
C LEU A 246 -14.92 -17.75 2.54
N GLU A 247 -14.02 -18.51 1.91
CA GLU A 247 -13.59 -19.79 2.43
C GLU A 247 -12.88 -19.68 3.80
N ARG A 248 -12.16 -18.59 4.03
CA ARG A 248 -11.44 -18.33 5.29
C ARG A 248 -12.32 -17.72 6.38
N ASP A 249 -13.46 -17.15 6.02
CA ASP A 249 -14.32 -16.41 6.94
C ASP A 249 -14.78 -17.27 8.12
N GLY A 250 -14.56 -16.78 9.33
CA GLY A 250 -14.87 -17.48 10.57
C GLY A 250 -13.91 -18.62 10.96
N LYS A 251 -12.99 -19.03 10.07
CA LYS A 251 -11.98 -20.06 10.43
C LYS A 251 -11.00 -19.54 11.47
N THR A 252 -10.57 -20.42 12.34
CA THR A 252 -9.55 -20.18 13.34
C THR A 252 -8.22 -20.83 12.95
N TYR A 253 -7.12 -20.15 13.24
CA TYR A 253 -5.76 -20.54 12.92
C TYR A 253 -4.90 -20.51 14.18
N SER A 254 -3.90 -21.39 14.29
CA SER A 254 -2.84 -21.22 15.28
C SER A 254 -2.06 -19.92 15.02
N LYS A 255 -1.30 -19.48 16.03
CA LYS A 255 -0.56 -18.22 15.93
C LYS A 255 0.45 -18.19 14.77
N ASP A 256 0.99 -19.35 14.38
CA ASP A 256 2.00 -19.48 13.34
C ASP A 256 1.43 -19.82 11.95
N GLU A 257 0.15 -20.19 11.88
CA GLU A 257 -0.48 -20.67 10.63
C GLU A 257 -1.44 -19.65 10.00
N LEU A 258 -1.55 -18.44 10.57
CA LEU A 258 -2.44 -17.41 10.00
C LEU A 258 -1.95 -17.01 8.60
N PRO A 259 -2.73 -17.29 7.55
CA PRO A 259 -2.32 -16.95 6.20
C PRO A 259 -2.28 -15.44 5.98
N MET A 260 -1.35 -14.97 5.14
CA MET A 260 -1.35 -13.57 4.69
C MET A 260 -2.59 -13.25 3.86
N ASP A 261 -3.08 -12.03 4.00
CA ASP A 261 -4.13 -11.52 3.12
C ASP A 261 -3.61 -11.35 1.68
N HIS A 262 -4.49 -11.47 0.72
CA HIS A 262 -4.11 -11.33 -0.69
C HIS A 262 -3.94 -9.85 -1.09
N PRO A 263 -3.26 -9.55 -2.22
CA PRO A 263 -3.14 -8.19 -2.71
C PRO A 263 -4.50 -7.49 -2.87
N ASN A 264 -4.61 -6.26 -2.37
CA ASN A 264 -5.85 -5.49 -2.23
C ASN A 264 -6.85 -6.05 -1.20
N GLY A 265 -6.49 -7.03 -0.40
CA GLY A 265 -7.32 -7.53 0.69
C GLY A 265 -7.63 -6.44 1.73
N MET A 266 -8.70 -6.66 2.49
CA MET A 266 -9.14 -5.76 3.56
C MET A 266 -9.71 -6.59 4.73
N CYS A 267 -9.38 -7.88 4.81
CA CYS A 267 -9.81 -8.74 5.89
C CYS A 267 -9.22 -8.32 7.22
N THR A 268 -9.89 -8.66 8.31
CA THR A 268 -9.42 -8.42 9.67
C THR A 268 -9.19 -9.73 10.39
N MET A 269 -8.47 -9.68 11.49
CA MET A 269 -8.21 -10.80 12.37
C MET A 269 -8.73 -10.47 13.75
N GLU A 270 -9.32 -11.45 14.40
CA GLU A 270 -9.75 -11.39 15.79
C GLU A 270 -8.91 -12.36 16.60
N ILE A 271 -8.59 -11.98 17.84
CA ILE A 271 -8.01 -12.92 18.80
C ILE A 271 -9.10 -13.84 19.34
N VAL A 272 -8.74 -15.09 19.56
CA VAL A 272 -9.54 -16.06 20.33
C VAL A 272 -8.84 -16.23 21.66
N VAL A 273 -9.51 -15.85 22.72
CA VAL A 273 -9.04 -15.96 24.10
C VAL A 273 -9.69 -17.15 24.80
N SER A 274 -9.12 -17.57 25.93
CA SER A 274 -9.71 -18.62 26.78
C SER A 274 -11.08 -18.19 27.31
N ASP A 275 -11.98 -19.15 27.44
CA ASP A 275 -13.27 -18.95 28.12
C ASP A 275 -13.10 -18.63 29.62
N THR A 276 -11.94 -18.99 30.18
CA THR A 276 -11.52 -18.74 31.58
C THR A 276 -10.65 -17.49 31.70
N LEU A 277 -10.61 -16.62 30.67
CA LEU A 277 -9.70 -15.45 30.61
C LEU A 277 -9.71 -14.63 31.91
N THR A 278 -10.88 -14.39 32.51
CA THR A 278 -10.99 -13.62 33.76
C THR A 278 -10.29 -14.33 34.93
N ASP A 279 -10.46 -15.63 35.02
CA ASP A 279 -9.85 -16.45 36.07
C ASP A 279 -8.34 -16.60 35.83
N ASP A 280 -7.92 -16.78 34.57
CA ASP A 280 -6.51 -16.88 34.17
C ASP A 280 -5.77 -15.57 34.50
N ILE A 281 -6.37 -14.41 34.25
CA ILE A 281 -5.82 -13.10 34.62
C ILE A 281 -5.75 -12.93 36.14
N ALA A 282 -6.81 -13.30 36.86
CA ALA A 282 -6.84 -13.20 38.32
C ALA A 282 -5.78 -14.11 38.98
N ASN A 283 -5.60 -15.33 38.46
CA ASN A 283 -4.56 -16.24 38.93
C ASN A 283 -3.16 -15.68 38.67
N TRP A 284 -2.91 -15.13 37.47
CA TRP A 284 -1.62 -14.55 37.10
C TRP A 284 -1.26 -13.32 37.95
N ILE A 285 -2.22 -12.43 38.24
CA ILE A 285 -2.01 -11.24 39.11
C ILE A 285 -1.72 -11.65 40.55
N ASN A 286 -2.29 -12.78 41.01
CA ASN A 286 -2.13 -13.26 42.37
C ASN A 286 -0.94 -14.21 42.56
N GLU A 287 -0.23 -14.61 41.51
CA GLU A 287 1.00 -15.41 41.64
C GLU A 287 2.14 -14.56 42.23
N PRO A 288 2.75 -15.02 43.34
CA PRO A 288 3.71 -14.18 44.13
C PRO A 288 5.01 -13.87 43.36
N ASP A 289 5.35 -14.59 42.33
CA ASP A 289 6.67 -14.55 41.68
C ASP A 289 6.70 -13.89 40.31
N GLY A 290 5.56 -13.43 39.75
CA GLY A 290 5.53 -12.74 38.44
C GLY A 290 6.20 -13.51 37.28
N THR A 291 6.41 -14.81 37.46
CA THR A 291 6.95 -15.66 36.41
C THR A 291 5.88 -15.88 35.36
N TYR A 292 6.17 -15.42 34.14
CA TYR A 292 5.36 -15.77 32.97
C TYR A 292 5.27 -17.30 32.91
N PRO A 293 4.06 -17.87 32.64
CA PRO A 293 3.99 -19.28 32.31
C PRO A 293 4.98 -19.56 31.19
N ASP A 294 5.85 -20.57 31.38
CA ASP A 294 6.81 -21.00 30.37
C ASP A 294 6.07 -21.20 29.05
N ILE A 295 6.43 -20.40 28.08
CA ILE A 295 5.87 -20.46 26.73
C ILE A 295 6.77 -21.44 25.97
N ASP A 296 6.41 -22.72 26.02
CA ASP A 296 6.95 -23.77 25.14
C ASP A 296 6.43 -23.61 23.69
#